data_e2ec9e0fccc6dcc1c575e456cea47927
#
_entry.id   e2ec9e0fccc6dcc1c575e456cea47927
#
_cell.length_a   1.000
_cell.length_b   1.000
_cell.length_c   1.000
_cell.angle_alpha   90.00
_cell.angle_beta   90.00
_cell.angle_gamma   90.00
#
_symmetry.space_group_name_H-M   'P 1'
#
loop_
_entity.id
_entity.type
_entity.pdbx_description
1 polymer ?
#
loop_
_entity_poly.entity_id
_entity_poly.type
_entity_poly.pdbx_seq_one_letter_code
_entity_poly.pdbx_strand_id
1 'polypeptide(L)'
;YKLEPSLRPEAGLLKIRKELGLFANLRPAYLYDELKGACPLKEELTAGGFDMMIMRELTGGLYFGERSTEKEGDQMVAHDSMSYSESEIRRIAKRGFDIAMKRNKKVTSVDKANVLDTSRLWRKVVEEVAKEYPEVTLEHMLVDNCAMQLVRDPKQFDVILTENMFGDILSDEASMVTGSIGMLSSASLREDSFGMYEPSHGSAPDIAGQNIANPIATILSAAMMLRYSFDLDQEAKDVEDAIEKVLKEGYRTTDIMSEGKTLVGTREMGDLIVSHL
;
A
#
# COMPACT_ATOMS: atom_id res chain seq x y z
N TYR A 1 -18.60 8.18 13.91
CA TYR A 1 -18.51 9.43 13.15
C TYR A 1 -19.71 10.33 13.47
N LYS A 2 -19.46 11.61 13.85
CA LYS A 2 -20.50 12.60 14.16
C LYS A 2 -20.85 13.50 12.96
N LEU A 3 -20.10 13.38 11.86
CA LEU A 3 -20.26 14.20 10.66
C LEU A 3 -21.10 13.48 9.61
N GLU A 4 -21.84 14.27 8.83
CA GLU A 4 -22.48 13.79 7.59
C GLU A 4 -21.46 13.12 6.68
N PRO A 5 -21.79 12.04 5.95
CA PRO A 5 -20.85 11.29 5.12
C PRO A 5 -20.04 12.17 4.14
N SER A 6 -20.67 13.19 3.54
CA SER A 6 -20.04 14.12 2.59
C SER A 6 -19.03 15.09 3.23
N LEU A 7 -19.04 15.24 4.55
CA LEU A 7 -18.15 16.12 5.31
C LEU A 7 -17.02 15.35 6.03
N ARG A 8 -16.95 14.04 5.83
CA ARG A 8 -15.89 13.21 6.43
C ARG A 8 -14.57 13.40 5.69
N PRO A 9 -13.42 13.28 6.37
CA PRO A 9 -12.10 13.37 5.74
C PRO A 9 -11.92 12.42 4.55
N GLU A 10 -12.46 11.20 4.65
CA GLU A 10 -12.42 10.19 3.59
C GLU A 10 -13.08 10.67 2.29
N ALA A 11 -14.21 11.39 2.38
CA ALA A 11 -14.88 11.93 1.21
C ALA A 11 -14.01 13.00 0.49
N GLY A 12 -13.29 13.82 1.27
CA GLY A 12 -12.34 14.80 0.74
C GLY A 12 -11.17 14.12 0.02
N LEU A 13 -10.60 13.08 0.63
CA LEU A 13 -9.49 12.31 0.07
C LEU A 13 -9.89 11.61 -1.23
N LEU A 14 -11.03 10.93 -1.26
CA LEU A 14 -11.55 10.28 -2.48
C LEU A 14 -11.77 11.30 -3.60
N LYS A 15 -12.31 12.49 -3.26
CA LYS A 15 -12.52 13.56 -4.24
C LYS A 15 -11.18 14.06 -4.83
N ILE A 16 -10.16 14.32 -4.01
CA ILE A 16 -8.84 14.75 -4.48
C ILE A 16 -8.24 13.69 -5.43
N ARG A 17 -8.26 12.43 -5.06
CA ARG A 17 -7.74 11.32 -5.88
C ARG A 17 -8.41 11.25 -7.24
N LYS A 18 -9.73 11.41 -7.28
CA LYS A 18 -10.52 11.40 -8.52
C LYS A 18 -10.24 12.63 -9.40
N GLU A 19 -10.31 13.84 -8.82
CA GLU A 19 -10.11 15.09 -9.56
C GLU A 19 -8.68 15.20 -10.14
N LEU A 20 -7.69 14.68 -9.44
CA LEU A 20 -6.30 14.68 -9.90
C LEU A 20 -5.97 13.44 -10.77
N GLY A 21 -6.89 12.51 -10.97
CA GLY A 21 -6.68 11.30 -11.79
C GLY A 21 -5.63 10.33 -11.23
N LEU A 22 -5.49 10.26 -9.91
CA LEU A 22 -4.51 9.43 -9.21
C LEU A 22 -4.97 7.98 -9.11
N PHE A 23 -4.81 7.22 -10.19
CA PHE A 23 -5.38 5.88 -10.29
C PHE A 23 -4.49 4.76 -9.77
N ALA A 24 -3.17 4.96 -9.72
CA ALA A 24 -2.20 3.93 -9.33
C ALA A 24 -1.66 4.22 -7.93
N ASN A 25 -2.09 3.43 -6.94
CA ASN A 25 -1.58 3.53 -5.59
C ASN A 25 -0.54 2.45 -5.33
N LEU A 26 0.67 2.90 -5.02
CA LEU A 26 1.84 2.08 -4.70
C LEU A 26 2.01 2.03 -3.20
N ARG A 27 2.00 0.83 -2.62
CA ARG A 27 2.20 0.57 -1.20
C ARG A 27 3.28 -0.49 -1.02
N PRO A 28 4.56 -0.10 -0.87
CA PRO A 28 5.64 -1.04 -0.60
C PRO A 28 5.51 -1.61 0.81
N ALA A 29 5.67 -2.91 0.96
CA ALA A 29 5.76 -3.59 2.24
C ALA A 29 7.12 -4.30 2.32
N TYR A 30 8.04 -3.68 3.04
CA TYR A 30 9.42 -4.15 3.21
C TYR A 30 9.69 -4.48 4.67
N LEU A 31 10.19 -5.68 4.95
CA LEU A 31 10.64 -6.08 6.27
C LEU A 31 12.13 -5.82 6.42
N TYR A 32 12.47 -4.80 7.18
CA TYR A 32 13.84 -4.51 7.58
C TYR A 32 14.39 -5.62 8.49
N ASP A 33 15.63 -6.03 8.27
CA ASP A 33 16.29 -7.04 9.12
C ASP A 33 16.28 -6.65 10.60
N GLU A 34 16.41 -5.37 10.86
CA GLU A 34 16.42 -4.77 12.20
C GLU A 34 15.05 -4.79 12.89
N LEU A 35 13.97 -4.98 12.14
CA LEU A 35 12.58 -4.98 12.63
C LEU A 35 11.97 -6.39 12.72
N LYS A 36 12.72 -7.45 12.42
CA LYS A 36 12.22 -8.83 12.54
C LYS A 36 11.65 -9.15 13.92
N GLY A 37 12.23 -8.55 14.98
CA GLY A 37 11.72 -8.70 16.35
C GLY A 37 10.36 -8.03 16.61
N ALA A 38 9.94 -7.06 15.77
CA ALA A 38 8.62 -6.42 15.84
C ALA A 38 7.59 -7.10 14.94
N CYS A 39 8.04 -7.94 14.00
CA CYS A 39 7.18 -8.71 13.10
C CYS A 39 6.40 -9.77 13.89
N PRO A 40 5.06 -9.90 13.71
CA PRO A 40 4.25 -10.88 14.42
C PRO A 40 4.40 -12.31 13.89
N LEU A 41 5.07 -12.48 12.74
CA LEU A 41 5.28 -13.80 12.14
C LEU A 41 6.41 -14.55 12.83
N LYS A 42 6.38 -15.89 12.70
CA LYS A 42 7.45 -16.75 13.18
C LYS A 42 8.77 -16.44 12.47
N GLU A 43 9.88 -16.57 13.18
CA GLU A 43 11.22 -16.28 12.68
C GLU A 43 11.57 -17.03 11.39
N GLU A 44 11.15 -18.29 11.24
CA GLU A 44 11.32 -19.10 10.04
C GLU A 44 10.67 -18.49 8.78
N LEU A 45 9.57 -17.75 8.96
CA LEU A 45 8.86 -17.07 7.87
C LEU A 45 9.51 -15.74 7.50
N THR A 46 10.21 -15.12 8.44
CA THR A 46 10.86 -13.81 8.28
C THR A 46 12.35 -13.92 7.94
N ALA A 47 12.93 -15.14 8.02
CA ALA A 47 14.33 -15.38 7.66
C ALA A 47 14.61 -14.91 6.22
N GLY A 48 15.58 -13.98 6.05
CA GLY A 48 15.91 -13.36 4.76
C GLY A 48 15.05 -12.14 4.37
N GLY A 49 14.11 -11.73 5.24
CA GLY A 49 13.21 -10.61 4.95
C GLY A 49 12.21 -10.90 3.82
N PHE A 50 11.45 -9.89 3.46
CA PHE A 50 10.62 -9.87 2.24
C PHE A 50 10.46 -8.43 1.76
N ASP A 51 10.24 -8.28 0.47
CA ASP A 51 10.01 -7.00 -0.19
C ASP A 51 8.91 -7.20 -1.25
N MET A 52 7.75 -6.63 -1.00
CA MET A 52 6.63 -6.69 -1.94
C MET A 52 6.05 -5.30 -2.22
N MET A 53 5.51 -5.12 -3.41
CA MET A 53 4.80 -3.91 -3.83
C MET A 53 3.34 -4.22 -4.05
N ILE A 54 2.44 -3.55 -3.32
CA ILE A 54 1.00 -3.66 -3.58
C ILE A 54 0.59 -2.51 -4.49
N MET A 55 0.13 -2.90 -5.69
CA MET A 55 -0.40 -2.03 -6.72
C MET A 55 -1.93 -2.05 -6.65
N ARG A 56 -2.50 -1.01 -6.03
CA ARG A 56 -3.94 -0.84 -5.84
C ARG A 56 -4.49 0.11 -6.91
N GLU A 57 -5.51 -0.32 -7.67
CA GLU A 57 -6.32 0.64 -8.44
C GLU A 57 -7.07 1.54 -7.46
N LEU A 58 -7.06 2.87 -7.69
CA LEU A 58 -7.45 3.81 -6.63
C LEU A 58 -8.70 4.64 -6.94
N THR A 59 -9.17 4.67 -8.19
CA THR A 59 -10.22 5.61 -8.65
C THR A 59 -11.46 4.93 -9.20
N GLY A 60 -11.54 3.61 -9.12
CA GLY A 60 -12.68 2.79 -9.52
C GLY A 60 -13.24 1.93 -8.38
N GLY A 61 -14.05 0.98 -8.76
CA GLY A 61 -14.60 -0.07 -7.89
C GLY A 61 -15.65 0.42 -6.90
N LEU A 62 -15.73 -0.29 -5.78
CA LEU A 62 -16.79 -0.11 -4.78
C LEU A 62 -16.79 1.29 -4.15
N TYR A 63 -15.61 1.90 -3.96
CA TYR A 63 -15.49 3.20 -3.30
C TYR A 63 -16.00 4.38 -4.16
N PHE A 64 -16.12 4.17 -5.46
CA PHE A 64 -16.61 5.17 -6.42
C PHE A 64 -17.92 4.78 -7.11
N GLY A 65 -18.49 3.63 -6.75
CA GLY A 65 -19.75 3.13 -7.25
C GLY A 65 -20.95 3.90 -6.70
N GLU A 66 -22.09 3.69 -7.35
CA GLU A 66 -23.37 4.20 -6.87
C GLU A 66 -23.74 3.53 -5.56
N ARG A 67 -24.32 4.32 -4.66
CA ARG A 67 -24.77 3.83 -3.35
C ARG A 67 -26.09 4.51 -2.97
N SER A 68 -26.96 3.73 -2.36
CA SER A 68 -28.23 4.24 -1.80
C SER A 68 -28.57 3.52 -0.50
N THR A 69 -29.37 4.18 0.31
CA THR A 69 -30.05 3.56 1.48
C THR A 69 -31.49 4.01 1.43
N GLU A 70 -32.39 3.11 1.09
CA GLU A 70 -33.79 3.41 0.83
C GLU A 70 -34.70 2.52 1.66
N LYS A 71 -35.94 2.98 1.87
CA LYS A 71 -36.96 2.20 2.56
C LYS A 71 -37.69 1.30 1.56
N GLU A 72 -37.56 -0.01 1.74
CA GLU A 72 -38.30 -1.02 0.98
C GLU A 72 -39.32 -1.72 1.91
N GLY A 73 -40.60 -1.45 1.70
CA GLY A 73 -41.64 -1.92 2.61
C GLY A 73 -41.46 -1.34 4.01
N ASP A 74 -41.27 -2.22 5.00
CA ASP A 74 -41.10 -1.83 6.42
C ASP A 74 -39.63 -1.83 6.89
N GLN A 75 -38.68 -2.07 6.00
CA GLN A 75 -37.24 -2.14 6.34
C GLN A 75 -36.39 -1.16 5.53
N MET A 76 -35.22 -0.80 6.07
CA MET A 76 -34.19 -0.05 5.34
C MET A 76 -33.28 -1.04 4.58
N VAL A 77 -33.00 -0.73 3.30
CA VAL A 77 -32.11 -1.51 2.45
C VAL A 77 -31.01 -0.60 1.94
N ALA A 78 -29.76 -1.04 2.06
CA ALA A 78 -28.59 -0.32 1.56
C ALA A 78 -27.97 -1.07 0.39
N HIS A 79 -27.58 -0.33 -0.64
CA HIS A 79 -26.92 -0.82 -1.86
C HIS A 79 -25.62 -0.10 -2.09
N ASP A 80 -24.57 -0.85 -2.39
CA ASP A 80 -23.30 -0.35 -2.94
C ASP A 80 -22.99 -1.12 -4.23
N SER A 81 -22.67 -0.43 -5.32
CA SER A 81 -22.32 -1.05 -6.58
C SER A 81 -20.82 -0.98 -6.87
N MET A 82 -20.27 -2.04 -7.43
CA MET A 82 -18.87 -2.10 -7.88
C MET A 82 -18.83 -2.21 -9.39
N SER A 83 -18.06 -1.32 -10.04
CA SER A 83 -17.87 -1.35 -11.49
C SER A 83 -16.40 -1.12 -11.84
N TYR A 84 -15.94 -1.78 -12.90
CA TYR A 84 -14.66 -1.56 -13.55
C TYR A 84 -14.81 -1.64 -15.06
N SER A 85 -14.21 -0.67 -15.76
CA SER A 85 -14.07 -0.71 -17.23
C SER A 85 -12.75 -1.38 -17.63
N GLU A 86 -12.68 -1.87 -18.88
CA GLU A 86 -11.44 -2.41 -19.45
C GLU A 86 -10.30 -1.38 -19.43
N SER A 87 -10.59 -0.10 -19.64
CA SER A 87 -9.58 0.97 -19.63
C SER A 87 -8.97 1.19 -18.23
N GLU A 88 -9.80 1.16 -17.18
CA GLU A 88 -9.32 1.28 -15.80
C GLU A 88 -8.43 0.11 -15.41
N ILE A 89 -8.83 -1.11 -15.75
CA ILE A 89 -8.04 -2.31 -15.47
C ILE A 89 -6.73 -2.28 -16.27
N ARG A 90 -6.79 -1.93 -17.56
CA ARG A 90 -5.63 -1.91 -18.45
C ARG A 90 -4.56 -0.92 -17.99
N ARG A 91 -4.96 0.30 -17.58
CA ARG A 91 -3.99 1.31 -17.12
C ARG A 91 -3.26 0.89 -15.86
N ILE A 92 -3.97 0.32 -14.88
CA ILE A 92 -3.33 -0.13 -13.63
C ILE A 92 -2.50 -1.40 -13.86
N ALA A 93 -2.95 -2.31 -14.73
CA ALA A 93 -2.19 -3.49 -15.10
C ALA A 93 -0.86 -3.11 -15.73
N LYS A 94 -0.83 -2.21 -16.73
CA LYS A 94 0.42 -1.71 -17.33
C LYS A 94 1.37 -1.17 -16.28
N ARG A 95 0.90 -0.31 -15.35
CA ARG A 95 1.74 0.20 -14.25
C ARG A 95 2.28 -0.93 -13.37
N GLY A 96 1.46 -1.93 -13.04
CA GLY A 96 1.90 -3.09 -12.25
C GLY A 96 2.99 -3.90 -12.96
N PHE A 97 2.84 -4.15 -14.25
CA PHE A 97 3.86 -4.84 -15.06
C PHE A 97 5.13 -4.00 -15.23
N ASP A 98 5.04 -2.68 -15.45
CA ASP A 98 6.20 -1.77 -15.53
C ASP A 98 7.01 -1.79 -14.22
N ILE A 99 6.33 -1.79 -13.07
CA ILE A 99 6.99 -1.93 -11.76
C ILE A 99 7.65 -3.31 -11.64
N ALA A 100 6.95 -4.40 -12.02
CA ALA A 100 7.50 -5.75 -11.96
C ALA A 100 8.76 -5.91 -12.83
N MET A 101 8.82 -5.25 -13.99
CA MET A 101 10.02 -5.25 -14.87
C MET A 101 11.26 -4.66 -14.17
N LYS A 102 11.07 -3.73 -13.24
CA LYS A 102 12.14 -3.12 -12.43
C LYS A 102 12.43 -3.90 -11.14
N ARG A 103 11.68 -4.96 -10.85
CA ARG A 103 11.78 -5.82 -9.67
C ARG A 103 12.08 -7.27 -10.07
N ASN A 104 11.50 -8.24 -9.38
CA ASN A 104 11.77 -9.67 -9.61
C ASN A 104 10.93 -10.30 -10.74
N LYS A 105 10.26 -9.47 -11.55
CA LYS A 105 9.49 -9.89 -12.73
C LYS A 105 8.36 -10.88 -12.42
N LYS A 106 7.68 -10.69 -11.30
CA LYS A 106 6.52 -11.49 -10.92
C LYS A 106 5.33 -10.59 -10.56
N VAL A 107 4.16 -10.85 -11.15
CA VAL A 107 2.89 -10.22 -10.82
C VAL A 107 1.92 -11.28 -10.30
N THR A 108 1.41 -11.08 -9.09
CA THR A 108 0.26 -11.82 -8.55
C THR A 108 -0.97 -10.94 -8.68
N SER A 109 -1.81 -11.24 -9.67
CA SER A 109 -3.09 -10.55 -9.86
C SER A 109 -4.12 -11.10 -8.90
N VAL A 110 -4.63 -10.25 -8.00
CA VAL A 110 -5.55 -10.65 -6.93
C VAL A 110 -6.95 -10.17 -7.22
N ASP A 111 -7.91 -11.09 -7.20
CA ASP A 111 -9.30 -10.88 -7.57
C ASP A 111 -10.27 -11.80 -6.79
N LYS A 112 -11.55 -11.75 -7.12
CA LYS A 112 -12.60 -12.66 -6.64
C LYS A 112 -13.39 -13.26 -7.83
N ALA A 113 -12.68 -13.71 -8.87
CA ALA A 113 -13.27 -14.17 -10.13
C ALA A 113 -14.21 -15.37 -10.01
N ASN A 114 -14.10 -16.15 -8.95
CA ASN A 114 -15.03 -17.24 -8.66
C ASN A 114 -16.45 -16.75 -8.31
N VAL A 115 -16.63 -15.46 -7.97
CA VAL A 115 -17.92 -14.88 -7.57
C VAL A 115 -18.29 -13.68 -8.44
N LEU A 116 -17.38 -12.70 -8.65
CA LEU A 116 -17.67 -11.38 -9.18
C LEU A 116 -17.39 -11.26 -10.69
N ASP A 117 -18.34 -10.64 -11.42
CA ASP A 117 -18.16 -10.34 -12.85
C ASP A 117 -17.05 -9.33 -13.10
N THR A 118 -16.93 -8.31 -12.23
CA THR A 118 -15.84 -7.32 -12.29
C THR A 118 -14.47 -7.99 -12.18
N SER A 119 -14.32 -8.99 -11.31
CA SER A 119 -13.09 -9.76 -11.16
C SER A 119 -12.82 -10.69 -12.35
N ARG A 120 -13.85 -11.24 -12.98
CA ARG A 120 -13.69 -12.00 -14.25
C ARG A 120 -13.18 -11.12 -15.39
N LEU A 121 -13.73 -9.90 -15.52
CA LEU A 121 -13.24 -8.92 -16.48
C LEU A 121 -11.80 -8.48 -16.14
N TRP A 122 -11.52 -8.24 -14.85
CA TRP A 122 -10.18 -7.90 -14.36
C TRP A 122 -9.15 -8.93 -14.83
N ARG A 123 -9.40 -10.20 -14.56
CA ARG A 123 -8.50 -11.30 -14.93
C ARG A 123 -8.24 -11.36 -16.43
N LYS A 124 -9.31 -11.28 -17.23
CA LYS A 124 -9.23 -11.25 -18.70
C LYS A 124 -8.32 -10.12 -19.20
N VAL A 125 -8.54 -8.90 -18.72
CA VAL A 125 -7.76 -7.74 -19.19
C VAL A 125 -6.31 -7.80 -18.71
N VAL A 126 -6.06 -8.27 -17.49
CA VAL A 126 -4.69 -8.46 -16.98
C VAL A 126 -3.94 -9.50 -17.80
N GLU A 127 -4.59 -10.61 -18.20
CA GLU A 127 -4.01 -11.63 -19.10
C GLU A 127 -3.70 -11.06 -20.50
N GLU A 128 -4.52 -10.13 -21.00
CA GLU A 128 -4.25 -9.45 -22.27
C GLU A 128 -3.00 -8.56 -22.17
N VAL A 129 -2.90 -7.77 -21.10
CA VAL A 129 -1.73 -6.89 -20.85
C VAL A 129 -0.47 -7.70 -20.64
N ALA A 130 -0.53 -8.83 -19.94
CA ALA A 130 0.62 -9.70 -19.68
C ALA A 130 1.33 -10.15 -20.97
N LYS A 131 0.62 -10.25 -22.09
CA LYS A 131 1.21 -10.61 -23.41
C LYS A 131 2.20 -9.55 -23.92
N GLU A 132 2.09 -8.30 -23.45
CA GLU A 132 3.01 -7.21 -23.76
C GLU A 132 4.31 -7.31 -22.93
N TYR A 133 4.33 -8.15 -21.87
CA TYR A 133 5.43 -8.29 -20.90
C TYR A 133 5.88 -9.76 -20.77
N PRO A 134 6.44 -10.37 -21.81
CA PRO A 134 6.77 -11.80 -21.84
C PRO A 134 7.82 -12.23 -20.81
N GLU A 135 8.57 -11.28 -20.23
CA GLU A 135 9.56 -11.54 -19.19
C GLU A 135 8.94 -11.60 -17.77
N VAL A 136 7.70 -11.18 -17.60
CA VAL A 136 7.02 -11.13 -16.30
C VAL A 136 6.16 -12.37 -16.13
N THR A 137 6.37 -13.08 -15.04
CA THR A 137 5.50 -14.20 -14.64
C THR A 137 4.21 -13.65 -14.05
N LEU A 138 3.06 -14.00 -14.65
CA LEU A 138 1.73 -13.70 -14.11
C LEU A 138 1.15 -14.91 -13.39
N GLU A 139 0.73 -14.70 -12.15
CA GLU A 139 -0.09 -15.65 -11.38
C GLU A 139 -1.41 -14.99 -10.98
N HIS A 140 -2.49 -15.77 -10.91
CA HIS A 140 -3.78 -15.31 -10.37
C HIS A 140 -4.02 -15.91 -9.00
N MET A 141 -4.52 -15.09 -8.08
CA MET A 141 -4.86 -15.55 -6.74
C MET A 141 -6.20 -14.96 -6.30
N LEU A 142 -7.05 -15.76 -5.66
CA LEU A 142 -8.26 -15.22 -5.04
C LEU A 142 -7.88 -14.42 -3.80
N VAL A 143 -8.57 -13.33 -3.52
CA VAL A 143 -8.25 -12.37 -2.45
C VAL A 143 -8.20 -13.01 -1.06
N ASP A 144 -9.12 -13.92 -0.77
CA ASP A 144 -9.14 -14.67 0.49
C ASP A 144 -7.91 -15.59 0.65
N ASN A 145 -7.46 -16.21 -0.44
CA ASN A 145 -6.20 -16.96 -0.42
C ASN A 145 -4.99 -16.02 -0.29
N CYS A 146 -5.00 -14.86 -0.97
CA CYS A 146 -3.92 -13.88 -0.84
C CYS A 146 -3.72 -13.42 0.60
N ALA A 147 -4.81 -13.10 1.32
CA ALA A 147 -4.78 -12.75 2.72
C ALA A 147 -4.14 -13.87 3.58
N MET A 148 -4.53 -15.11 3.36
CA MET A 148 -3.89 -16.25 4.05
C MET A 148 -2.41 -16.39 3.72
N GLN A 149 -2.02 -16.18 2.45
CA GLN A 149 -0.64 -16.33 2.00
C GLN A 149 0.27 -15.20 2.46
N LEU A 150 -0.23 -13.98 2.65
CA LEU A 150 0.53 -12.88 3.25
C LEU A 150 1.05 -13.24 4.65
N VAL A 151 0.26 -13.96 5.43
CA VAL A 151 0.65 -14.43 6.77
C VAL A 151 1.49 -15.72 6.71
N ARG A 152 1.22 -16.60 5.75
CA ARG A 152 1.84 -17.91 5.66
C ARG A 152 3.20 -17.91 4.97
N ASP A 153 3.33 -17.16 3.87
CA ASP A 153 4.55 -17.07 3.05
C ASP A 153 4.59 -15.74 2.29
N PRO A 154 4.89 -14.62 2.97
CA PRO A 154 4.95 -13.30 2.33
C PRO A 154 6.05 -13.20 1.27
N LYS A 155 7.09 -14.05 1.32
CA LYS A 155 8.22 -14.02 0.39
C LYS A 155 7.87 -14.45 -1.03
N GLN A 156 6.74 -15.13 -1.22
CA GLN A 156 6.30 -15.54 -2.55
C GLN A 156 5.88 -14.38 -3.43
N PHE A 157 5.58 -13.21 -2.84
CA PHE A 157 5.09 -12.04 -3.55
C PHE A 157 6.22 -11.10 -3.97
N ASP A 158 6.10 -10.53 -5.17
CA ASP A 158 6.91 -9.42 -5.66
C ASP A 158 6.00 -8.21 -5.92
N VAL A 159 5.09 -8.29 -6.90
CA VAL A 159 4.06 -7.28 -7.14
C VAL A 159 2.69 -7.92 -6.99
N ILE A 160 1.88 -7.41 -6.06
CA ILE A 160 0.47 -7.74 -5.92
C ILE A 160 -0.33 -6.67 -6.67
N LEU A 161 -1.03 -7.06 -7.73
CA LEU A 161 -1.87 -6.18 -8.53
C LEU A 161 -3.34 -6.45 -8.22
N THR A 162 -4.09 -5.43 -7.77
CA THR A 162 -5.47 -5.65 -7.33
C THR A 162 -6.34 -4.40 -7.42
N GLU A 163 -7.65 -4.61 -7.32
CA GLU A 163 -8.67 -3.57 -7.29
C GLU A 163 -8.66 -2.76 -5.98
N ASN A 164 -9.49 -1.72 -5.92
CA ASN A 164 -9.47 -0.70 -4.88
C ASN A 164 -9.65 -1.26 -3.45
N MET A 165 -10.77 -1.92 -3.19
CA MET A 165 -11.11 -2.39 -1.85
C MET A 165 -10.18 -3.53 -1.39
N PHE A 166 -9.87 -4.49 -2.26
CA PHE A 166 -8.95 -5.57 -1.90
C PHE A 166 -7.54 -5.04 -1.65
N GLY A 167 -7.10 -4.06 -2.46
CA GLY A 167 -5.80 -3.43 -2.27
C GLY A 167 -5.69 -2.64 -0.96
N ASP A 168 -6.79 -2.03 -0.51
CA ASP A 168 -6.85 -1.37 0.79
C ASP A 168 -6.63 -2.37 1.93
N ILE A 169 -7.42 -3.43 1.94
CA ILE A 169 -7.38 -4.44 3.01
C ILE A 169 -6.04 -5.18 3.04
N LEU A 170 -5.57 -5.66 1.87
CA LEU A 170 -4.33 -6.44 1.79
C LEU A 170 -3.09 -5.62 2.12
N SER A 171 -3.07 -4.33 1.80
CA SER A 171 -1.92 -3.49 2.15
C SER A 171 -1.85 -3.17 3.64
N ASP A 172 -2.98 -3.01 4.31
CA ASP A 172 -3.02 -2.83 5.76
C ASP A 172 -2.59 -4.13 6.47
N GLU A 173 -3.03 -5.29 5.98
CA GLU A 173 -2.53 -6.59 6.46
C GLU A 173 -1.02 -6.72 6.25
N ALA A 174 -0.50 -6.40 5.07
CA ALA A 174 0.93 -6.44 4.77
C ALA A 174 1.73 -5.50 5.67
N SER A 175 1.18 -4.32 6.04
CA SER A 175 1.82 -3.39 6.97
C SER A 175 2.04 -4.02 8.35
N MET A 176 1.05 -4.75 8.85
CA MET A 176 1.17 -5.44 10.14
C MET A 176 2.18 -6.58 10.09
N VAL A 177 2.30 -7.24 8.94
CA VAL A 177 3.32 -8.28 8.71
C VAL A 177 4.73 -7.69 8.69
N THR A 178 4.92 -6.41 8.33
CA THR A 178 6.22 -5.70 8.44
C THR A 178 6.52 -5.16 9.84
N GLY A 179 5.57 -5.26 10.77
CA GLY A 179 5.73 -4.89 12.17
C GLY A 179 4.98 -3.63 12.61
N SER A 180 4.67 -2.69 11.72
CA SER A 180 3.88 -1.50 12.04
C SER A 180 3.36 -0.78 10.80
N ILE A 181 2.13 -0.26 10.89
CA ILE A 181 1.57 0.65 9.89
C ILE A 181 2.38 1.96 9.76
N GLY A 182 3.14 2.33 10.80
CA GLY A 182 4.09 3.45 10.78
C GLY A 182 5.29 3.27 9.85
N MET A 183 5.44 2.09 9.24
CA MET A 183 6.45 1.79 8.22
C MET A 183 5.89 1.80 6.78
N LEU A 184 4.57 1.89 6.59
CA LEU A 184 3.93 1.79 5.29
C LEU A 184 3.79 3.15 4.61
N SER A 185 4.73 3.47 3.73
CA SER A 185 4.64 4.60 2.81
C SER A 185 3.63 4.36 1.67
N SER A 186 3.24 5.42 0.99
CA SER A 186 2.34 5.30 -0.16
C SER A 186 2.57 6.43 -1.17
N ALA A 187 2.41 6.08 -2.45
CA ALA A 187 2.36 7.01 -3.56
C ALA A 187 1.08 6.76 -4.36
N SER A 188 0.33 7.81 -4.65
CA SER A 188 -0.81 7.78 -5.56
C SER A 188 -0.44 8.53 -6.83
N LEU A 189 -0.31 7.79 -7.93
CA LEU A 189 0.29 8.30 -9.17
C LEU A 189 -0.77 8.45 -10.27
N ARG A 190 -0.53 9.41 -11.14
CA ARG A 190 -1.19 9.60 -12.42
C ARG A 190 -0.39 8.92 -13.55
N GLU A 191 -0.83 9.10 -14.77
CA GLU A 191 -0.15 8.55 -15.95
C GLU A 191 1.21 9.21 -16.22
N ASP A 192 1.33 10.50 -15.89
CA ASP A 192 2.58 11.26 -15.94
C ASP A 192 3.40 11.17 -14.63
N SER A 193 4.32 12.10 -14.40
CA SER A 193 5.15 12.17 -13.18
C SER A 193 4.44 12.80 -11.98
N PHE A 194 3.18 13.25 -12.12
CA PHE A 194 2.45 13.83 -10.99
C PHE A 194 1.97 12.76 -10.02
N GLY A 195 2.18 13.01 -8.71
CA GLY A 195 1.76 12.11 -7.65
C GLY A 195 1.37 12.84 -6.37
N MET A 196 0.64 12.14 -5.53
CA MET A 196 0.36 12.49 -4.14
C MET A 196 1.02 11.46 -3.25
N TYR A 197 1.75 11.94 -2.27
CA TYR A 197 2.60 11.12 -1.40
C TYR A 197 2.19 11.30 0.05
N GLU A 198 1.78 10.25 0.69
CA GLU A 198 1.30 10.25 2.06
C GLU A 198 1.54 8.86 2.69
N PRO A 199 1.71 8.76 4.01
CA PRO A 199 1.69 7.45 4.66
C PRO A 199 0.30 6.81 4.54
N SER A 200 0.23 5.48 4.60
CA SER A 200 -1.05 4.76 4.51
C SER A 200 -1.91 4.90 5.77
N HIS A 201 -1.27 5.16 6.91
CA HIS A 201 -1.97 5.33 8.19
C HIS A 201 -2.77 6.64 8.27
N GLY A 202 -3.76 6.69 9.16
CA GLY A 202 -4.56 7.87 9.47
C GLY A 202 -3.81 8.90 10.32
N SER A 203 -4.55 9.92 10.79
CA SER A 203 -4.02 11.06 11.55
C SER A 203 -3.79 10.80 13.04
N ALA A 204 -4.25 9.67 13.58
CA ALA A 204 -4.10 9.25 14.98
C ALA A 204 -4.31 10.39 16.00
N PRO A 205 -5.52 11.01 16.08
CA PRO A 205 -5.76 12.20 16.89
C PRO A 205 -5.60 11.94 18.40
N ASP A 206 -5.69 10.69 18.82
CA ASP A 206 -5.50 10.23 20.19
C ASP A 206 -4.05 10.38 20.69
N ILE A 207 -3.06 10.35 19.82
CA ILE A 207 -1.64 10.53 20.16
C ILE A 207 -1.08 11.86 19.68
N ALA A 208 -1.91 12.74 19.12
CA ALA A 208 -1.46 14.04 18.63
C ALA A 208 -0.80 14.88 19.73
N GLY A 209 0.35 15.47 19.45
CA GLY A 209 1.12 16.30 20.39
C GLY A 209 1.93 15.54 21.42
N GLN A 210 1.87 14.21 21.48
CA GLN A 210 2.60 13.38 22.46
C GLN A 210 4.03 13.03 22.00
N ASN A 211 4.44 13.36 20.79
CA ASN A 211 5.78 13.07 20.23
C ASN A 211 6.14 11.58 20.22
N ILE A 212 5.16 10.69 19.99
CA ILE A 212 5.36 9.22 20.02
C ILE A 212 5.08 8.54 18.65
N ALA A 213 4.48 9.26 17.71
CA ALA A 213 4.18 8.71 16.38
C ALA A 213 5.48 8.40 15.61
N ASN A 214 5.48 7.29 14.87
CA ASN A 214 6.58 6.92 13.99
C ASN A 214 6.56 7.79 12.72
N PRO A 215 7.61 8.56 12.40
CA PRO A 215 7.65 9.42 11.22
C PRO A 215 8.14 8.70 9.95
N ILE A 216 8.60 7.46 10.05
CA ILE A 216 9.33 6.76 8.97
C ILE A 216 8.46 6.60 7.73
N ALA A 217 7.19 6.22 7.86
CA ALA A 217 6.29 6.09 6.70
C ALA A 217 6.14 7.41 5.92
N THR A 218 6.09 8.55 6.61
CA THR A 218 6.03 9.88 5.96
C THR A 218 7.35 10.21 5.25
N ILE A 219 8.48 9.91 5.88
CA ILE A 219 9.82 10.13 5.29
C ILE A 219 10.02 9.24 4.06
N LEU A 220 9.62 7.96 4.14
CA LEU A 220 9.64 7.04 2.99
C LEU A 220 8.68 7.50 1.88
N SER A 221 7.55 8.11 2.21
CA SER A 221 6.65 8.69 1.19
C SER A 221 7.32 9.87 0.48
N ALA A 222 8.13 10.67 1.18
CA ALA A 222 8.95 11.70 0.56
C ALA A 222 10.05 11.10 -0.35
N ALA A 223 10.69 10.00 0.05
CA ALA A 223 11.62 9.27 -0.82
C ALA A 223 10.93 8.75 -2.09
N MET A 224 9.69 8.22 -1.98
CA MET A 224 8.89 7.86 -3.15
C MET A 224 8.62 9.06 -4.06
N MET A 225 8.39 10.26 -3.52
CA MET A 225 8.22 11.48 -4.30
C MET A 225 9.48 11.83 -5.09
N LEU A 226 10.64 11.75 -4.47
CA LEU A 226 11.93 11.95 -5.15
C LEU A 226 12.08 10.97 -6.32
N ARG A 227 11.78 9.69 -6.11
CA ARG A 227 11.91 8.63 -7.13
C ARG A 227 10.91 8.77 -8.27
N TYR A 228 9.61 8.88 -7.96
CA TYR A 228 8.55 8.75 -8.96
C TYR A 228 8.12 10.06 -9.63
N SER A 229 8.26 11.21 -8.95
CA SER A 229 7.91 12.51 -9.54
C SER A 229 9.11 13.27 -10.09
N PHE A 230 10.28 13.11 -9.49
CA PHE A 230 11.46 13.91 -9.82
C PHE A 230 12.59 13.12 -10.48
N ASP A 231 12.45 11.78 -10.60
CA ASP A 231 13.47 10.88 -11.18
C ASP A 231 14.85 10.99 -10.45
N LEU A 232 14.78 11.17 -9.14
CA LEU A 232 15.91 11.31 -8.23
C LEU A 232 16.10 10.00 -7.45
N ASP A 233 16.49 8.93 -8.15
CA ASP A 233 16.61 7.59 -7.56
C ASP A 233 17.71 7.51 -6.48
N GLN A 234 18.83 8.22 -6.68
CA GLN A 234 19.93 8.21 -5.72
C GLN A 234 19.54 8.92 -4.42
N GLU A 235 18.93 10.09 -4.51
CA GLU A 235 18.48 10.87 -3.36
C GLU A 235 17.39 10.12 -2.58
N ALA A 236 16.49 9.42 -3.28
CA ALA A 236 15.52 8.55 -2.64
C ALA A 236 16.20 7.41 -1.89
N LYS A 237 17.21 6.79 -2.50
CA LYS A 237 17.99 5.73 -1.87
C LYS A 237 18.79 6.24 -0.67
N ASP A 238 19.37 7.42 -0.72
CA ASP A 238 20.10 8.01 0.40
C ASP A 238 19.19 8.16 1.64
N VAL A 239 17.93 8.58 1.43
CA VAL A 239 16.91 8.65 2.50
C VAL A 239 16.60 7.25 3.06
N GLU A 240 16.41 6.24 2.19
CA GLU A 240 16.15 4.86 2.60
C GLU A 240 17.34 4.28 3.39
N ASP A 241 18.56 4.50 2.91
CA ASP A 241 19.80 4.06 3.56
C ASP A 241 20.02 4.75 4.93
N ALA A 242 19.64 6.03 5.05
CA ALA A 242 19.71 6.76 6.33
C ALA A 242 18.75 6.14 7.37
N ILE A 243 17.51 5.79 6.96
CA ILE A 243 16.56 5.09 7.84
C ILE A 243 17.16 3.75 8.30
N GLU A 244 17.70 2.96 7.37
CA GLU A 244 18.30 1.67 7.71
C GLU A 244 19.46 1.81 8.70
N LYS A 245 20.32 2.83 8.54
CA LYS A 245 21.41 3.11 9.49
C LYS A 245 20.89 3.39 10.91
N VAL A 246 19.87 4.26 11.03
CA VAL A 246 19.26 4.58 12.33
C VAL A 246 18.66 3.33 12.98
N LEU A 247 18.00 2.48 12.20
CA LEU A 247 17.46 1.21 12.68
C LEU A 247 18.58 0.24 13.10
N LYS A 248 19.69 0.17 12.37
CA LYS A 248 20.89 -0.64 12.72
C LYS A 248 21.53 -0.17 14.03
N GLU A 249 21.58 1.12 14.30
CA GLU A 249 22.06 1.70 15.55
C GLU A 249 21.16 1.38 16.75
N GLY A 250 19.96 0.87 16.50
CA GLY A 250 19.05 0.37 17.53
C GLY A 250 18.01 1.37 18.01
N TYR A 251 17.82 2.52 17.36
CA TYR A 251 16.77 3.47 17.71
C TYR A 251 15.40 2.99 17.21
N ARG A 252 14.37 3.18 18.04
CA ARG A 252 13.00 2.73 17.76
C ARG A 252 11.98 3.73 18.28
N THR A 253 10.90 3.90 17.54
CA THR A 253 9.66 4.48 18.08
C THR A 253 8.85 3.41 18.82
N THR A 254 7.82 3.83 19.55
CA THR A 254 7.03 2.95 20.42
C THR A 254 6.42 1.76 19.70
N ASP A 255 5.93 1.97 18.47
CA ASP A 255 5.24 0.98 17.64
C ASP A 255 6.14 -0.15 17.12
N ILE A 256 7.43 0.12 16.95
CA ILE A 256 8.44 -0.84 16.46
C ILE A 256 9.48 -1.21 17.56
N MET A 257 9.14 -0.93 18.83
CA MET A 257 10.06 -1.18 19.95
C MET A 257 10.29 -2.67 20.17
N SER A 258 11.52 -3.03 20.50
CA SER A 258 11.92 -4.37 20.87
C SER A 258 13.00 -4.35 21.95
N GLU A 259 13.21 -5.50 22.62
CA GLU A 259 14.17 -5.61 23.74
C GLU A 259 15.59 -5.21 23.32
N GLY A 260 16.28 -4.49 24.20
CA GLY A 260 17.67 -4.03 23.97
C GLY A 260 17.81 -2.85 23.03
N LYS A 261 16.70 -2.21 22.61
CA LYS A 261 16.71 -1.04 21.73
C LYS A 261 16.45 0.26 22.49
N THR A 262 16.80 1.38 21.87
CA THR A 262 16.66 2.73 22.44
C THR A 262 15.37 3.37 21.94
N LEU A 263 14.45 3.67 22.86
CA LEU A 263 13.21 4.36 22.56
C LEU A 263 13.47 5.85 22.27
N VAL A 264 12.96 6.34 21.15
CA VAL A 264 13.02 7.75 20.75
C VAL A 264 11.63 8.26 20.34
N GLY A 265 11.44 9.57 20.45
CA GLY A 265 10.21 10.23 20.00
C GLY A 265 10.21 10.54 18.50
N THR A 266 9.05 11.03 18.01
CA THR A 266 8.85 11.38 16.59
C THR A 266 9.92 12.34 16.08
N ARG A 267 10.19 13.44 16.82
CA ARG A 267 11.16 14.46 16.42
C ARG A 267 12.58 13.90 16.42
N GLU A 268 12.97 13.22 17.49
CA GLU A 268 14.30 12.65 17.63
C GLU A 268 14.59 11.60 16.54
N MET A 269 13.62 10.75 16.19
CA MET A 269 13.75 9.83 15.07
C MET A 269 13.99 10.58 13.74
N GLY A 270 13.27 11.66 13.48
CA GLY A 270 13.48 12.51 12.30
C GLY A 270 14.88 13.15 12.29
N ASP A 271 15.33 13.72 13.42
CA ASP A 271 16.64 14.35 13.53
C ASP A 271 17.79 13.34 13.34
N LEU A 272 17.64 12.13 13.87
CA LEU A 272 18.58 11.02 13.65
C LEU A 272 18.68 10.65 12.17
N ILE A 273 17.56 10.49 11.47
CA ILE A 273 17.56 10.17 10.03
C ILE A 273 18.26 11.27 9.25
N VAL A 274 17.94 12.55 9.51
CA VAL A 274 18.59 13.68 8.85
C VAL A 274 20.10 13.71 9.08
N SER A 275 20.57 13.31 10.27
CA SER A 275 22.01 13.28 10.59
C SER A 275 22.80 12.21 9.83
N HIS A 276 22.12 11.28 9.16
CA HIS A 276 22.71 10.18 8.37
C HIS A 276 22.60 10.39 6.84
N LEU A 277 21.97 11.49 6.41
CA LEU A 277 21.96 11.92 5.00
C LEU A 277 23.32 12.55 4.64
#